data_e6c5085a99dfbe0cd008565190dfb1e3
#
_entry.id   e6c5085a99dfbe0cd008565190dfb1e3
#
_cell.length_a   1.000
_cell.length_b   1.000
_cell.length_c   1.000
_cell.angle_alpha   90.00
_cell.angle_beta   90.00
_cell.angle_gamma   90.00
#
_symmetry.space_group_name_H-M   'P 1'
#
loop_
_entity.id
_entity.type
_entity.pdbx_description
1 polymer ?
#
loop_
_entity_poly.entity_id
_entity_poly.type
_entity_poly.pdbx_seq_one_letter_code
_entity_poly.pdbx_strand_id
1 'polypeptide(L)'
;MVETFFGFKKPPFGDSPDAKQLFASQSWTQVKARLQFLVDHHGAGLLTGEVGAGKSTAARTFTAGLNPNLYKVLYLHWTCGSALDLMRQLALELDLVPAHYRGDLVRQISEAIVRLNQSKKQHPILICDEAQLLPHAALEQLPLLLNFDMDSSHYLTLLLVGQPLLRRTLSLQMHEPLRQRIAVQYHLEGLSREELDSYLAHQLKAAGVTQPLFDETARQALYQATKGIPRKVNKLAMTALRVATARKVAVVNEAILLDATTEALL
;
A
#
# COMPACT_ATOMS: atom_id res chain seq x y z
N MET A 1 -20.23 -2.47 23.39
CA MET A 1 -20.99 -1.25 23.80
C MET A 1 -21.42 -0.43 22.56
N VAL A 2 -20.49 -0.05 21.67
CA VAL A 2 -20.81 0.68 20.41
C VAL A 2 -21.66 -0.20 19.48
N GLU A 3 -21.27 -1.46 19.34
CA GLU A 3 -21.96 -2.43 18.48
C GLU A 3 -23.42 -2.61 18.87
N THR A 4 -23.69 -2.75 20.16
CA THR A 4 -25.07 -2.92 20.68
C THR A 4 -25.90 -1.64 20.50
N PHE A 5 -25.28 -0.46 20.67
CA PHE A 5 -25.99 0.82 20.59
C PHE A 5 -26.42 1.14 19.15
N PHE A 6 -25.56 0.92 18.16
CA PHE A 6 -25.84 1.20 16.76
C PHE A 6 -26.32 -0.03 15.97
N GLY A 7 -26.34 -1.23 16.56
CA GLY A 7 -26.77 -2.46 15.91
C GLY A 7 -25.75 -3.03 14.93
N PHE A 8 -24.46 -2.79 15.13
CA PHE A 8 -23.40 -3.34 14.27
C PHE A 8 -23.26 -4.85 14.47
N LYS A 9 -23.17 -5.58 13.36
CA LYS A 9 -22.88 -7.03 13.34
C LYS A 9 -21.38 -7.32 13.47
N LYS A 10 -20.52 -6.38 13.05
CA LYS A 10 -19.08 -6.37 13.21
C LYS A 10 -18.60 -4.92 13.34
N PRO A 11 -17.42 -4.66 13.93
CA PRO A 11 -16.91 -3.31 14.04
C PRO A 11 -16.85 -2.63 12.66
N PRO A 12 -17.43 -1.42 12.48
CA PRO A 12 -17.17 -0.61 11.31
C PRO A 12 -15.74 -0.08 11.36
N PHE A 13 -15.21 0.36 10.25
CA PHE A 13 -13.91 1.05 10.20
C PHE A 13 -12.71 0.22 10.72
N GLY A 14 -12.66 -1.09 10.42
CA GLY A 14 -11.56 -1.96 10.81
C GLY A 14 -10.24 -1.63 10.08
N ASP A 15 -9.09 -1.98 10.71
CA ASP A 15 -7.76 -1.69 10.19
C ASP A 15 -7.33 -2.58 9.01
N SER A 16 -8.00 -3.71 8.81
CA SER A 16 -7.66 -4.68 7.76
C SER A 16 -8.91 -5.04 6.95
N PRO A 17 -9.28 -4.21 5.96
CA PRO A 17 -10.39 -4.55 5.09
C PRO A 17 -10.08 -5.82 4.30
N ASP A 18 -11.07 -6.70 4.19
CA ASP A 18 -11.04 -7.84 3.27
C ASP A 18 -10.88 -7.29 1.85
N ALA A 19 -10.03 -7.92 1.04
CA ALA A 19 -9.79 -7.53 -0.36
C ALA A 19 -11.10 -7.46 -1.17
N LYS A 20 -12.09 -8.31 -0.84
CA LYS A 20 -13.42 -8.33 -1.47
C LYS A 20 -14.33 -7.20 -1.01
N GLN A 21 -14.00 -6.54 0.08
CA GLN A 21 -14.78 -5.44 0.69
C GLN A 21 -14.07 -4.09 0.56
N LEU A 22 -13.03 -4.01 -0.29
CA LEU A 22 -12.33 -2.76 -0.50
C LEU A 22 -13.24 -1.75 -1.22
N PHE A 23 -13.29 -0.52 -0.68
CA PHE A 23 -14.01 0.56 -1.34
C PHE A 23 -13.29 0.95 -2.64
N ALA A 24 -14.03 0.92 -3.75
CA ALA A 24 -13.50 1.23 -5.08
C ALA A 24 -13.44 2.76 -5.30
N SER A 25 -12.47 3.43 -4.66
CA SER A 25 -12.21 4.85 -4.90
C SER A 25 -11.64 5.08 -6.32
N GLN A 26 -11.71 6.32 -6.78
CA GLN A 26 -11.07 6.72 -8.04
C GLN A 26 -9.55 6.49 -7.99
N SER A 27 -8.92 6.86 -6.87
CA SER A 27 -7.50 6.61 -6.63
C SER A 27 -7.17 5.12 -6.70
N TRP A 28 -7.99 4.23 -6.12
CA TRP A 28 -7.80 2.79 -6.22
C TRP A 28 -7.90 2.28 -7.67
N THR A 29 -8.89 2.74 -8.41
CA THR A 29 -9.06 2.38 -9.83
C THR A 29 -7.86 2.78 -10.66
N GLN A 30 -7.32 3.97 -10.42
CA GLN A 30 -6.12 4.48 -11.08
C GLN A 30 -4.86 3.67 -10.71
N VAL A 31 -4.68 3.33 -9.42
CA VAL A 31 -3.57 2.48 -8.98
C VAL A 31 -3.65 1.12 -9.66
N LYS A 32 -4.82 0.48 -9.64
CA LYS A 32 -5.02 -0.85 -10.25
C LYS A 32 -4.63 -0.87 -11.72
N ALA A 33 -5.09 0.12 -12.49
CA ALA A 33 -4.75 0.22 -13.90
C ALA A 33 -3.24 0.38 -14.14
N ARG A 34 -2.56 1.19 -13.33
CA ARG A 34 -1.12 1.41 -13.43
C ARG A 34 -0.29 0.20 -13.00
N LEU A 35 -0.72 -0.51 -11.96
CA LEU A 35 -0.06 -1.74 -11.54
C LEU A 35 -0.25 -2.84 -12.56
N GLN A 36 -1.42 -2.92 -13.21
CA GLN A 36 -1.64 -3.85 -14.31
C GLN A 36 -0.71 -3.53 -15.49
N PHE A 37 -0.64 -2.26 -15.91
CA PHE A 37 0.28 -1.83 -16.94
C PHE A 37 1.75 -2.19 -16.60
N LEU A 38 2.16 -1.96 -15.34
CA LEU A 38 3.50 -2.29 -14.88
C LEU A 38 3.82 -3.79 -15.00
N VAL A 39 2.86 -4.64 -14.64
CA VAL A 39 3.02 -6.11 -14.70
C VAL A 39 3.04 -6.60 -16.15
N ASP A 40 2.21 -6.02 -17.02
CA ASP A 40 2.14 -6.39 -18.44
C ASP A 40 3.38 -5.99 -19.24
N HIS A 41 4.08 -4.91 -18.83
CA HIS A 41 5.24 -4.37 -19.55
C HIS A 41 6.58 -4.64 -18.88
N HIS A 42 6.59 -5.25 -17.69
CA HIS A 42 7.79 -5.64 -16.95
C HIS A 42 8.80 -4.51 -16.79
N GLY A 43 8.71 -3.76 -15.74
CA GLY A 43 9.61 -2.63 -15.49
C GLY A 43 9.68 -2.28 -14.01
N ALA A 44 10.05 -1.05 -13.70
CA ALA A 44 9.97 -0.53 -12.35
C ALA A 44 8.78 0.43 -12.20
N GLY A 45 8.11 0.36 -11.05
CA GLY A 45 7.01 1.24 -10.67
C GLY A 45 7.24 1.88 -9.31
N LEU A 46 6.63 3.06 -9.11
CA LEU A 46 6.68 3.82 -7.87
C LEU A 46 5.28 4.18 -7.42
N LEU A 47 4.87 3.63 -6.28
CA LEU A 47 3.62 3.96 -5.60
C LEU A 47 3.92 4.73 -4.32
N THR A 48 3.55 6.00 -4.27
CA THR A 48 3.73 6.84 -3.09
C THR A 48 2.40 7.30 -2.53
N GLY A 49 2.39 7.79 -1.30
CA GLY A 49 1.22 8.38 -0.64
C GLY A 49 1.47 8.57 0.84
N GLU A 50 0.61 9.32 1.49
CA GLU A 50 0.69 9.59 2.92
C GLU A 50 0.54 8.31 3.76
N VAL A 51 0.98 8.38 5.02
CA VAL A 51 0.78 7.27 5.98
C VAL A 51 -0.71 7.03 6.17
N GLY A 52 -1.14 5.79 5.94
CA GLY A 52 -2.56 5.43 6.05
C GLY A 52 -3.40 5.69 4.79
N ALA A 53 -2.81 6.14 3.68
CA ALA A 53 -3.51 6.32 2.39
C ALA A 53 -3.96 5.00 1.73
N GLY A 54 -3.44 3.86 2.18
CA GLY A 54 -3.84 2.55 1.67
C GLY A 54 -2.86 1.92 0.67
N LYS A 55 -1.61 2.40 0.56
CA LYS A 55 -0.59 1.89 -0.36
C LYS A 55 -0.37 0.38 -0.26
N SER A 56 -0.03 -0.11 0.92
CA SER A 56 0.20 -1.56 1.15
C SER A 56 -1.06 -2.38 0.92
N THR A 57 -2.24 -1.82 1.27
CA THR A 57 -3.54 -2.44 0.96
C THR A 57 -3.75 -2.54 -0.55
N ALA A 58 -3.44 -1.49 -1.29
CA ALA A 58 -3.53 -1.48 -2.75
C ALA A 58 -2.60 -2.52 -3.38
N ALA A 59 -1.32 -2.55 -2.97
CA ALA A 59 -0.36 -3.54 -3.45
C ALA A 59 -0.81 -4.97 -3.15
N ARG A 60 -1.23 -5.25 -1.91
CA ARG A 60 -1.72 -6.57 -1.47
C ARG A 60 -2.97 -7.00 -2.24
N THR A 61 -3.95 -6.10 -2.40
CA THR A 61 -5.20 -6.43 -3.10
C THR A 61 -4.97 -6.69 -4.58
N PHE A 62 -4.10 -5.89 -5.20
CA PHE A 62 -3.71 -6.10 -6.58
C PHE A 62 -3.01 -7.45 -6.78
N THR A 63 -2.00 -7.75 -5.97
CA THR A 63 -1.23 -9.00 -6.10
C THR A 63 -2.03 -10.24 -5.78
N ALA A 64 -2.97 -10.16 -4.84
CA ALA A 64 -3.91 -11.26 -4.54
C ALA A 64 -4.83 -11.61 -5.73
N GLY A 65 -5.02 -10.68 -6.68
CA GLY A 65 -5.77 -10.92 -7.91
C GLY A 65 -4.95 -11.49 -9.06
N LEU A 66 -3.62 -11.57 -8.93
CA LEU A 66 -2.75 -12.12 -9.97
C LEU A 66 -2.83 -13.67 -10.00
N ASN A 67 -2.66 -14.23 -11.20
CA ASN A 67 -2.59 -15.67 -11.35
C ASN A 67 -1.25 -16.22 -10.80
N PRO A 68 -1.25 -17.02 -9.71
CA PRO A 68 -0.02 -17.50 -9.09
C PRO A 68 0.79 -18.48 -9.96
N ASN A 69 0.19 -19.03 -11.02
CA ASN A 69 0.92 -19.85 -11.98
C ASN A 69 1.75 -19.02 -12.97
N LEU A 70 1.41 -17.73 -13.15
CA LEU A 70 2.11 -16.83 -14.07
C LEU A 70 3.03 -15.86 -13.33
N TYR A 71 2.72 -15.55 -12.08
CA TYR A 71 3.44 -14.53 -11.31
C TYR A 71 3.87 -15.05 -9.94
N LYS A 72 5.13 -14.80 -9.56
CA LYS A 72 5.63 -15.02 -8.20
C LYS A 72 5.82 -13.67 -7.53
N VAL A 73 5.02 -13.37 -6.51
CA VAL A 73 5.16 -12.15 -5.71
C VAL A 73 6.24 -12.36 -4.64
N LEU A 74 7.24 -11.49 -4.62
CA LEU A 74 8.32 -11.42 -3.66
C LEU A 74 8.11 -10.14 -2.84
N TYR A 75 7.76 -10.25 -1.56
CA TYR A 75 7.37 -9.11 -0.75
C TYR A 75 8.38 -8.80 0.34
N LEU A 76 9.06 -7.69 0.18
CA LEU A 76 10.01 -7.17 1.17
C LEU A 76 9.32 -6.03 1.94
N HIS A 77 8.96 -6.30 3.19
CA HIS A 77 8.27 -5.37 4.08
C HIS A 77 9.18 -4.79 5.17
N TRP A 78 10.49 -5.07 5.08
CA TRP A 78 11.41 -4.75 6.13
C TRP A 78 12.47 -3.75 5.71
N THR A 79 12.81 -2.83 6.65
CA THR A 79 13.95 -1.95 6.54
C THR A 79 15.23 -2.77 6.64
N CYS A 80 15.86 -2.98 5.51
CA CYS A 80 17.18 -3.58 5.47
C CYS A 80 18.21 -2.57 5.98
N GLY A 81 19.02 -2.96 6.95
CA GLY A 81 20.11 -2.11 7.47
C GLY A 81 21.21 -1.89 6.44
N SER A 82 21.34 -2.77 5.43
CA SER A 82 22.34 -2.70 4.39
C SER A 82 21.85 -3.27 3.05
N ALA A 83 22.60 -2.97 1.98
CA ALA A 83 22.38 -3.57 0.66
C ALA A 83 22.52 -5.11 0.69
N LEU A 84 23.39 -5.63 1.54
CA LEU A 84 23.59 -7.08 1.68
C LEU A 84 22.35 -7.73 2.33
N ASP A 85 21.75 -7.07 3.31
CA ASP A 85 20.53 -7.58 3.97
C ASP A 85 19.36 -7.63 2.98
N LEU A 86 19.23 -6.61 2.11
CA LEU A 86 18.25 -6.62 1.03
C LEU A 86 18.40 -7.86 0.14
N MET A 87 19.64 -8.15 -0.29
CA MET A 87 19.92 -9.31 -1.13
C MET A 87 19.66 -10.62 -0.42
N ARG A 88 20.00 -10.74 0.87
CA ARG A 88 19.72 -11.94 1.67
C ARG A 88 18.23 -12.18 1.82
N GLN A 89 17.45 -11.14 2.09
CA GLN A 89 16.01 -11.25 2.18
C GLN A 89 15.39 -11.63 0.84
N LEU A 90 15.85 -11.02 -0.27
CA LEU A 90 15.40 -11.40 -1.61
C LEU A 90 15.72 -12.88 -1.93
N ALA A 91 16.88 -13.37 -1.52
CA ALA A 91 17.20 -14.79 -1.69
C ALA A 91 16.24 -15.69 -0.89
N LEU A 92 15.89 -15.33 0.34
CA LEU A 92 14.91 -16.07 1.15
C LEU A 92 13.51 -16.08 0.50
N GLU A 93 13.05 -14.93 -0.04
CA GLU A 93 11.78 -14.85 -0.78
C GLU A 93 11.79 -15.69 -2.09
N LEU A 94 12.97 -15.95 -2.62
CA LEU A 94 13.18 -16.86 -3.75
C LEU A 94 13.32 -18.34 -3.33
N ASP A 95 13.08 -18.67 -2.06
CA ASP A 95 13.24 -20.00 -1.47
C ASP A 95 14.69 -20.54 -1.55
N LEU A 96 15.68 -19.63 -1.45
CA LEU A 96 17.10 -19.96 -1.49
C LEU A 96 17.74 -19.86 -0.10
N VAL A 97 18.76 -20.67 0.14
CA VAL A 97 19.68 -20.46 1.27
C VAL A 97 20.70 -19.40 0.83
N PRO A 98 20.74 -18.20 1.45
CA PRO A 98 21.59 -17.12 0.98
C PRO A 98 23.08 -17.50 1.01
N ALA A 99 23.76 -17.32 -0.09
CA ALA A 99 25.22 -17.51 -0.18
C ALA A 99 25.97 -16.55 0.75
N HIS A 100 27.11 -16.99 1.29
CA HIS A 100 27.88 -16.23 2.25
C HIS A 100 28.53 -14.99 1.61
N TYR A 101 29.14 -15.16 0.45
CA TYR A 101 29.82 -14.07 -0.27
C TYR A 101 28.85 -13.30 -1.15
N ARG A 102 28.99 -11.97 -1.17
CA ARG A 102 28.12 -11.07 -1.93
C ARG A 102 28.04 -11.41 -3.43
N GLY A 103 29.18 -11.71 -4.07
CA GLY A 103 29.22 -12.06 -5.49
C GLY A 103 28.41 -13.31 -5.81
N ASP A 104 28.55 -14.36 -4.98
CA ASP A 104 27.79 -15.60 -5.14
C ASP A 104 26.30 -15.39 -4.87
N LEU A 105 25.96 -14.56 -3.88
CA LEU A 105 24.58 -14.22 -3.57
C LEU A 105 23.87 -13.50 -4.72
N VAL A 106 24.52 -12.51 -5.33
CA VAL A 106 23.97 -11.80 -6.50
C VAL A 106 23.76 -12.75 -7.66
N ARG A 107 24.76 -13.60 -7.96
CA ARG A 107 24.67 -14.62 -9.01
C ARG A 107 23.53 -15.59 -8.73
N GLN A 108 23.43 -16.11 -7.51
CA GLN A 108 22.39 -17.03 -7.06
C GLN A 108 20.97 -16.45 -7.26
N ILE A 109 20.78 -15.19 -6.90
CA ILE A 109 19.50 -14.45 -7.10
C ILE A 109 19.20 -14.32 -8.60
N SER A 110 20.17 -13.86 -9.39
CA SER A 110 19.98 -13.71 -10.85
C SER A 110 19.61 -15.02 -11.53
N GLU A 111 20.33 -16.10 -11.23
CA GLU A 111 20.03 -17.43 -11.77
C GLU A 111 18.64 -17.93 -11.36
N ALA A 112 18.20 -17.65 -10.13
CA ALA A 112 16.86 -18.01 -9.67
C ALA A 112 15.76 -17.24 -10.40
N ILE A 113 15.94 -15.95 -10.62
CA ILE A 113 15.02 -15.09 -11.38
C ILE A 113 14.90 -15.59 -12.82
N VAL A 114 16.03 -15.86 -13.48
CA VAL A 114 16.05 -16.41 -14.85
C VAL A 114 15.35 -17.78 -14.90
N ARG A 115 15.62 -18.65 -13.93
CA ARG A 115 14.97 -19.98 -13.83
C ARG A 115 13.46 -19.88 -13.66
N LEU A 116 12.95 -18.93 -12.86
CA LEU A 116 11.52 -18.69 -12.73
C LEU A 116 10.88 -18.36 -14.08
N ASN A 117 11.47 -17.42 -14.83
CA ASN A 117 10.95 -17.02 -16.13
C ASN A 117 11.06 -18.12 -17.20
N GLN A 118 12.25 -18.71 -17.35
CA GLN A 118 12.52 -19.62 -18.46
C GLN A 118 11.96 -21.03 -18.22
N SER A 119 12.16 -21.59 -17.02
CA SER A 119 11.79 -22.99 -16.73
C SER A 119 10.37 -23.10 -16.17
N LYS A 120 9.99 -22.21 -15.23
CA LYS A 120 8.66 -22.27 -14.60
C LYS A 120 7.60 -21.43 -15.32
N LYS A 121 7.99 -20.59 -16.29
CA LYS A 121 7.11 -19.65 -16.97
C LYS A 121 6.37 -18.70 -16.00
N GLN A 122 7.02 -18.38 -14.89
CA GLN A 122 6.48 -17.59 -13.80
C GLN A 122 7.31 -16.33 -13.65
N HIS A 123 6.69 -15.18 -13.87
CA HIS A 123 7.38 -13.88 -13.80
C HIS A 123 7.41 -13.36 -12.34
N PRO A 124 8.60 -13.08 -11.76
CA PRO A 124 8.71 -12.55 -10.41
C PRO A 124 8.38 -11.05 -10.37
N ILE A 125 7.63 -10.66 -9.33
CA ILE A 125 7.28 -9.28 -9.01
C ILE A 125 7.83 -8.97 -7.63
N LEU A 126 8.87 -8.15 -7.56
CA LEU A 126 9.48 -7.69 -6.32
C LEU A 126 8.77 -6.42 -5.84
N ILE A 127 8.21 -6.48 -4.64
CA ILE A 127 7.58 -5.35 -3.97
C ILE A 127 8.45 -4.97 -2.77
N CYS A 128 8.98 -3.76 -2.79
CA CYS A 128 9.67 -3.17 -1.64
C CYS A 128 8.70 -2.18 -0.97
N ASP A 129 8.10 -2.58 0.15
CA ASP A 129 7.22 -1.70 0.94
C ASP A 129 8.05 -0.87 1.93
N GLU A 130 7.53 0.30 2.31
CA GLU A 130 8.24 1.31 3.11
C GLU A 130 9.63 1.66 2.54
N ALA A 131 9.74 1.70 1.21
CA ALA A 131 11.01 1.85 0.49
C ALA A 131 11.75 3.17 0.79
N GLN A 132 11.12 4.17 1.39
CA GLN A 132 11.81 5.38 1.89
C GLN A 132 12.77 5.09 3.06
N LEU A 133 12.67 3.91 3.66
CA LEU A 133 13.56 3.47 4.74
C LEU A 133 14.77 2.67 4.23
N LEU A 134 14.82 2.37 2.93
CA LEU A 134 15.97 1.71 2.33
C LEU A 134 17.17 2.67 2.31
N PRO A 135 18.37 2.22 2.74
CA PRO A 135 19.58 3.01 2.62
C PRO A 135 19.93 3.23 1.14
N HIS A 136 20.62 4.33 0.83
CA HIS A 136 21.02 4.67 -0.53
C HIS A 136 21.75 3.52 -1.23
N ALA A 137 22.66 2.85 -0.53
CA ALA A 137 23.39 1.69 -1.06
C ALA A 137 22.48 0.51 -1.47
N ALA A 138 21.32 0.35 -0.84
CA ALA A 138 20.32 -0.65 -1.23
C ALA A 138 19.55 -0.22 -2.48
N LEU A 139 19.15 1.06 -2.55
CA LEU A 139 18.49 1.62 -3.74
C LEU A 139 19.37 1.54 -4.98
N GLU A 140 20.70 1.71 -4.84
CA GLU A 140 21.68 1.57 -5.93
C GLU A 140 21.84 0.13 -6.44
N GLN A 141 21.45 -0.88 -5.66
CA GLN A 141 21.49 -2.28 -6.13
C GLN A 141 20.27 -2.63 -6.99
N LEU A 142 19.14 -1.96 -6.83
CA LEU A 142 17.92 -2.30 -7.54
C LEU A 142 18.03 -2.20 -9.07
N PRO A 143 18.68 -1.17 -9.66
CA PRO A 143 18.93 -1.14 -11.10
C PRO A 143 19.74 -2.33 -11.61
N LEU A 144 20.70 -2.81 -10.79
CA LEU A 144 21.54 -3.97 -11.16
C LEU A 144 20.74 -5.27 -11.17
N LEU A 145 19.74 -5.40 -10.26
CA LEU A 145 18.82 -6.53 -10.27
C LEU A 145 17.84 -6.52 -11.45
N LEU A 146 17.65 -5.38 -12.10
CA LEU A 146 16.80 -5.26 -13.28
C LEU A 146 17.57 -5.46 -14.59
N ASN A 147 18.88 -5.51 -14.53
CA ASN A 147 19.74 -5.61 -15.71
C ASN A 147 20.03 -7.07 -16.04
N PHE A 148 19.33 -7.61 -17.03
CA PHE A 148 19.56 -8.95 -17.57
C PHE A 148 19.92 -8.84 -19.06
N ASP A 149 20.82 -9.72 -19.52
CA ASP A 149 21.23 -9.84 -20.91
C ASP A 149 21.62 -8.48 -21.54
N MET A 150 22.47 -7.72 -20.84
CA MET A 150 22.87 -6.37 -21.25
C MET A 150 21.69 -5.40 -21.43
N ASP A 151 20.73 -5.44 -20.52
CA ASP A 151 19.50 -4.61 -20.47
C ASP A 151 18.49 -4.90 -21.60
N SER A 152 18.60 -6.07 -22.23
CA SER A 152 17.69 -6.49 -23.31
C SER A 152 16.54 -7.37 -22.84
N SER A 153 16.59 -7.88 -21.62
CA SER A 153 15.58 -8.80 -21.05
C SER A 153 15.03 -8.28 -19.73
N HIS A 154 13.71 -8.41 -19.56
CA HIS A 154 12.99 -7.95 -18.39
C HIS A 154 12.43 -9.15 -17.59
N TYR A 155 13.29 -9.80 -16.80
CA TYR A 155 12.93 -10.99 -16.02
C TYR A 155 12.37 -10.68 -14.64
N LEU A 156 12.36 -9.41 -14.21
CA LEU A 156 11.88 -8.97 -12.90
C LEU A 156 11.07 -7.69 -13.03
N THR A 157 9.88 -7.66 -12.44
CA THR A 157 9.13 -6.41 -12.21
C THR A 157 9.42 -5.90 -10.80
N LEU A 158 9.72 -4.62 -10.68
CA LEU A 158 9.96 -3.96 -9.39
C LEU A 158 8.84 -2.97 -9.07
N LEU A 159 8.27 -3.05 -7.87
CA LEU A 159 7.37 -2.05 -7.33
C LEU A 159 7.94 -1.47 -6.03
N LEU A 160 8.29 -0.19 -6.05
CA LEU A 160 8.64 0.56 -4.86
C LEU A 160 7.39 1.20 -4.28
N VAL A 161 7.09 0.89 -3.02
CA VAL A 161 5.96 1.44 -2.28
C VAL A 161 6.51 2.25 -1.10
N GLY A 162 6.06 3.50 -0.93
CA GLY A 162 6.61 4.32 0.14
C GLY A 162 5.90 5.65 0.37
N GLN A 163 6.43 6.42 1.31
CA GLN A 163 5.96 7.75 1.65
C GLN A 163 6.46 8.78 0.62
N PRO A 164 5.90 10.01 0.59
CA PRO A 164 6.33 11.06 -0.36
C PRO A 164 7.84 11.37 -0.31
N LEU A 165 8.49 11.13 0.84
CA LEU A 165 9.94 11.27 1.00
C LEU A 165 10.72 10.42 -0.01
N LEU A 166 10.21 9.23 -0.36
CA LEU A 166 10.86 8.36 -1.36
C LEU A 166 11.04 9.05 -2.72
N ARG A 167 10.10 9.89 -3.16
CA ARG A 167 10.22 10.64 -4.40
C ARG A 167 11.39 11.64 -4.34
N ARG A 168 11.57 12.30 -3.18
CA ARG A 168 12.70 13.22 -2.96
C ARG A 168 14.02 12.46 -2.95
N THR A 169 14.08 11.32 -2.28
CA THR A 169 15.28 10.46 -2.27
C THR A 169 15.64 10.04 -3.70
N LEU A 170 14.69 9.54 -4.49
CA LEU A 170 14.92 9.11 -5.87
C LEU A 170 15.25 10.27 -6.83
N SER A 171 14.98 11.52 -6.47
CA SER A 171 15.37 12.69 -7.27
C SER A 171 16.85 13.04 -7.18
N LEU A 172 17.58 12.48 -6.21
CA LEU A 172 19.02 12.66 -6.10
C LEU A 172 19.75 12.05 -7.32
N GLN A 173 20.82 12.71 -7.76
CA GLN A 173 21.59 12.31 -8.94
C GLN A 173 22.12 10.87 -8.85
N MET A 174 22.54 10.42 -7.67
CA MET A 174 23.01 9.05 -7.44
C MET A 174 21.97 7.97 -7.76
N HIS A 175 20.67 8.30 -7.71
CA HIS A 175 19.56 7.36 -8.01
C HIS A 175 19.01 7.50 -9.43
N GLU A 176 19.67 8.29 -10.29
CA GLU A 176 19.25 8.46 -11.67
C GLU A 176 19.09 7.14 -12.44
N PRO A 177 19.99 6.15 -12.31
CA PRO A 177 19.83 4.85 -12.98
C PRO A 177 18.55 4.10 -12.59
N LEU A 178 18.11 4.21 -11.34
CA LEU A 178 16.84 3.63 -10.89
C LEU A 178 15.66 4.46 -11.41
N ARG A 179 15.76 5.79 -11.31
CA ARG A 179 14.69 6.70 -11.75
C ARG A 179 14.36 6.55 -13.22
N GLN A 180 15.36 6.39 -14.09
CA GLN A 180 15.19 6.18 -15.54
C GLN A 180 14.47 4.87 -15.87
N ARG A 181 14.54 3.84 -15.00
CA ARG A 181 13.85 2.57 -15.16
C ARG A 181 12.41 2.59 -14.67
N ILE A 182 12.00 3.64 -13.92
CA ILE A 182 10.62 3.77 -13.42
C ILE A 182 9.70 4.19 -14.55
N ALA A 183 8.99 3.22 -15.09
CA ALA A 183 8.01 3.41 -16.17
C ALA A 183 6.67 3.94 -15.67
N VAL A 184 6.31 3.60 -14.41
CA VAL A 184 4.99 3.94 -13.83
C VAL A 184 5.19 4.66 -12.50
N GLN A 185 4.57 5.82 -12.34
CA GLN A 185 4.54 6.54 -11.07
C GLN A 185 3.12 6.92 -10.72
N TYR A 186 2.77 6.69 -9.45
CA TYR A 186 1.49 7.15 -8.93
C TYR A 186 1.62 7.61 -7.49
N HIS A 187 0.93 8.71 -7.17
CA HIS A 187 0.75 9.17 -5.81
C HIS A 187 -0.67 8.88 -5.36
N LEU A 188 -0.81 7.99 -4.38
CA LEU A 188 -2.10 7.62 -3.81
C LEU A 188 -2.55 8.73 -2.86
N GLU A 189 -3.55 9.47 -3.29
CA GLU A 189 -4.20 10.52 -2.51
C GLU A 189 -5.24 9.93 -1.56
N GLY A 190 -5.68 10.73 -0.59
CA GLY A 190 -6.84 10.42 0.23
C GLY A 190 -8.12 10.42 -0.61
N LEU A 191 -9.22 10.00 0.01
CA LEU A 191 -10.57 10.09 -0.58
C LEU A 191 -10.91 11.56 -0.86
N SER A 192 -11.60 11.84 -1.95
CA SER A 192 -12.18 13.16 -2.16
C SER A 192 -13.31 13.44 -1.16
N ARG A 193 -13.80 14.69 -1.13
CA ARG A 193 -14.93 15.03 -0.25
C ARG A 193 -16.18 14.21 -0.60
N GLU A 194 -16.44 14.05 -1.88
CA GLU A 194 -17.60 13.29 -2.40
C GLU A 194 -17.44 11.78 -2.15
N GLU A 195 -16.23 11.28 -2.27
CA GLU A 195 -15.93 9.88 -2.01
C GLU A 195 -16.02 9.53 -0.52
N LEU A 196 -15.76 10.47 0.39
CA LEU A 196 -15.86 10.25 1.83
C LEU A 196 -17.27 9.80 2.23
N ASP A 197 -18.31 10.43 1.70
CA ASP A 197 -19.70 10.07 2.01
C ASP A 197 -20.03 8.65 1.56
N SER A 198 -19.63 8.31 0.35
CA SER A 198 -19.78 6.95 -0.19
C SER A 198 -18.95 5.92 0.59
N TYR A 199 -17.77 6.30 1.04
CA TYR A 199 -16.90 5.46 1.87
C TYR A 199 -17.51 5.17 3.23
N LEU A 200 -18.04 6.19 3.93
CA LEU A 200 -18.71 6.03 5.21
C LEU A 200 -19.92 5.11 5.08
N ALA A 201 -20.77 5.33 4.08
CA ALA A 201 -21.91 4.48 3.79
C ALA A 201 -21.51 3.02 3.50
N HIS A 202 -20.44 2.83 2.72
CA HIS A 202 -19.88 1.51 2.42
C HIS A 202 -19.42 0.78 3.70
N GLN A 203 -18.68 1.46 4.57
CA GLN A 203 -18.16 0.88 5.82
C GLN A 203 -19.29 0.53 6.81
N LEU A 204 -20.29 1.41 6.96
CA LEU A 204 -21.46 1.17 7.80
C LEU A 204 -22.28 -0.01 7.27
N LYS A 205 -22.52 -0.06 5.97
CA LYS A 205 -23.24 -1.18 5.32
C LYS A 205 -22.49 -2.50 5.51
N ALA A 206 -21.16 -2.50 5.39
CA ALA A 206 -20.34 -3.67 5.67
C ALA A 206 -20.43 -4.13 7.13
N ALA A 207 -20.69 -3.21 8.06
CA ALA A 207 -20.94 -3.50 9.47
C ALA A 207 -22.41 -3.87 9.78
N GLY A 208 -23.30 -3.86 8.77
CA GLY A 208 -24.70 -4.27 8.91
C GLY A 208 -25.69 -3.12 9.18
N VAL A 209 -25.25 -1.87 9.06
CA VAL A 209 -26.09 -0.68 9.28
C VAL A 209 -26.18 0.13 7.99
N THR A 210 -27.40 0.48 7.58
CA THR A 210 -27.66 1.27 6.36
C THR A 210 -28.04 2.72 6.64
N GLN A 211 -28.33 3.04 7.90
CA GLN A 211 -28.68 4.40 8.30
C GLN A 211 -27.45 5.29 8.32
N PRO A 212 -27.54 6.56 7.88
CA PRO A 212 -26.46 7.54 8.01
C PRO A 212 -26.28 7.90 9.50
N LEU A 213 -25.10 7.62 10.03
CA LEU A 213 -24.77 7.91 11.44
C LEU A 213 -23.98 9.21 11.60
N PHE A 214 -23.65 9.92 10.52
CA PHE A 214 -22.92 11.18 10.51
C PHE A 214 -23.77 12.21 9.75
N ASP A 215 -24.09 13.34 10.38
CA ASP A 215 -24.75 14.44 9.68
C ASP A 215 -23.79 15.17 8.73
N GLU A 216 -24.29 16.14 7.96
CA GLU A 216 -23.49 16.87 6.96
C GLU A 216 -22.33 17.64 7.60
N THR A 217 -22.58 18.28 8.76
CA THR A 217 -21.57 19.06 9.46
C THR A 217 -20.44 18.19 10.00
N ALA A 218 -20.78 17.01 10.56
CA ALA A 218 -19.81 16.03 11.01
C ALA A 218 -18.97 15.46 9.84
N ARG A 219 -19.59 15.18 8.70
CA ARG A 219 -18.87 14.69 7.50
C ARG A 219 -17.90 15.72 6.96
N GLN A 220 -18.30 17.00 6.96
CA GLN A 220 -17.43 18.08 6.55
C GLN A 220 -16.23 18.26 7.51
N ALA A 221 -16.48 18.27 8.81
CA ALA A 221 -15.44 18.36 9.83
C ALA A 221 -14.51 17.12 9.79
N LEU A 222 -15.05 15.92 9.57
CA LEU A 222 -14.28 14.69 9.40
C LEU A 222 -13.30 14.79 8.21
N TYR A 223 -13.78 15.31 7.07
CA TYR A 223 -12.91 15.51 5.90
C TYR A 223 -11.81 16.54 6.19
N GLN A 224 -12.14 17.65 6.81
CA GLN A 224 -11.17 18.70 7.16
C GLN A 224 -10.07 18.17 8.09
N ALA A 225 -10.43 17.38 9.10
CA ALA A 225 -9.49 16.81 10.06
C ALA A 225 -8.59 15.72 9.45
N THR A 226 -9.12 14.92 8.53
CA THR A 226 -8.43 13.72 8.01
C THR A 226 -7.82 13.89 6.62
N LYS A 227 -8.24 14.90 5.88
CA LYS A 227 -7.91 15.12 4.45
C LYS A 227 -8.25 13.88 3.61
N GLY A 228 -9.29 13.14 3.99
CA GLY A 228 -9.71 11.91 3.32
C GLY A 228 -8.76 10.72 3.47
N ILE A 229 -7.73 10.78 4.31
CA ILE A 229 -6.80 9.66 4.52
C ILE A 229 -7.53 8.51 5.23
N PRO A 230 -7.70 7.33 4.60
CA PRO A 230 -8.60 6.28 5.09
C PRO A 230 -8.33 5.84 6.53
N ARG A 231 -7.06 5.66 6.92
CA ARG A 231 -6.70 5.28 8.30
C ARG A 231 -7.12 6.34 9.32
N LYS A 232 -6.93 7.62 8.98
CA LYS A 232 -7.36 8.73 9.84
C LYS A 232 -8.89 8.81 9.91
N VAL A 233 -9.56 8.65 8.75
CA VAL A 233 -11.03 8.60 8.68
C VAL A 233 -11.57 7.49 9.59
N ASN A 234 -11.04 6.28 9.46
CA ASN A 234 -11.47 5.13 10.25
C ASN A 234 -11.28 5.36 11.76
N LYS A 235 -10.09 5.85 12.14
CA LYS A 235 -9.77 6.14 13.53
C LYS A 235 -10.72 7.20 14.12
N LEU A 236 -10.90 8.32 13.42
CA LEU A 236 -11.73 9.43 13.91
C LEU A 236 -13.21 9.07 13.89
N ALA A 237 -13.70 8.41 12.84
CA ALA A 237 -15.08 7.96 12.76
C ALA A 237 -15.42 6.96 13.89
N MET A 238 -14.53 6.00 14.18
CA MET A 238 -14.75 5.05 15.26
C MET A 238 -14.71 5.72 16.63
N THR A 239 -13.83 6.70 16.85
CA THR A 239 -13.78 7.49 18.08
C THR A 239 -15.04 8.31 18.25
N ALA A 240 -15.53 8.96 17.17
CA ALA A 240 -16.77 9.71 17.20
C ALA A 240 -18.01 8.84 17.55
N LEU A 241 -18.08 7.61 17.02
CA LEU A 241 -19.13 6.66 17.40
C LEU A 241 -19.04 6.25 18.88
N ARG A 242 -17.83 6.14 19.45
CA ARG A 242 -17.66 5.90 20.91
C ARG A 242 -18.15 7.06 21.74
N VAL A 243 -17.80 8.29 21.38
CA VAL A 243 -18.28 9.50 22.07
C VAL A 243 -19.80 9.62 21.98
N ALA A 244 -20.38 9.39 20.78
CA ALA A 244 -21.82 9.40 20.57
C ALA A 244 -22.55 8.35 21.45
N THR A 245 -22.01 7.13 21.54
CA THR A 245 -22.54 6.07 22.41
C THR A 245 -22.51 6.49 23.88
N ALA A 246 -21.40 7.08 24.36
CA ALA A 246 -21.29 7.56 25.74
C ALA A 246 -22.31 8.65 26.07
N ARG A 247 -22.61 9.50 25.10
CA ARG A 247 -23.62 10.58 25.21
C ARG A 247 -25.04 10.13 24.86
N LYS A 248 -25.24 8.89 24.47
CA LYS A 248 -26.53 8.31 24.01
C LYS A 248 -27.15 9.09 22.84
N VAL A 249 -26.30 9.57 21.92
CA VAL A 249 -26.72 10.31 20.72
C VAL A 249 -26.67 9.37 19.51
N ALA A 250 -27.77 9.26 18.76
CA ALA A 250 -27.90 8.32 17.64
C ALA A 250 -27.17 8.77 16.36
N VAL A 251 -26.90 10.08 16.21
CA VAL A 251 -26.26 10.66 15.02
C VAL A 251 -25.09 11.54 15.44
N VAL A 252 -23.94 11.32 14.88
CA VAL A 252 -22.73 12.12 15.10
C VAL A 252 -22.91 13.47 14.42
N ASN A 253 -22.76 14.55 15.17
CA ASN A 253 -22.73 15.93 14.70
C ASN A 253 -21.32 16.51 14.85
N GLU A 254 -21.13 17.76 14.42
CA GLU A 254 -19.83 18.46 14.47
C GLU A 254 -19.26 18.52 15.90
N ALA A 255 -20.09 18.80 16.92
CA ALA A 255 -19.62 18.90 18.31
C ALA A 255 -19.05 17.57 18.81
N ILE A 256 -19.71 16.45 18.52
CA ILE A 256 -19.22 15.09 18.85
C ILE A 256 -17.91 14.81 18.11
N LEU A 257 -17.81 15.24 16.86
CA LEU A 257 -16.59 15.02 16.07
C LEU A 257 -15.40 15.84 16.57
N LEU A 258 -15.62 17.08 16.99
CA LEU A 258 -14.58 17.92 17.59
C LEU A 258 -14.03 17.30 18.88
N ASP A 259 -14.91 16.82 19.75
CA ASP A 259 -14.51 16.09 20.96
C ASP A 259 -13.71 14.83 20.60
N ALA A 260 -14.19 14.06 19.62
CA ALA A 260 -13.50 12.87 19.14
C ALA A 260 -12.12 13.19 18.52
N THR A 261 -11.95 14.35 17.88
CA THR A 261 -10.65 14.78 17.34
C THR A 261 -9.64 15.03 18.46
N THR A 262 -10.08 15.65 19.55
CA THR A 262 -9.24 15.88 20.73
C THR A 262 -8.83 14.55 21.38
N GLU A 263 -9.77 13.60 21.51
CA GLU A 263 -9.51 12.27 22.08
C GLU A 263 -8.62 11.41 21.18
N ALA A 264 -8.80 11.50 19.86
CA ALA A 264 -8.05 10.69 18.90
C ALA A 264 -6.57 11.09 18.73
N LEU A 265 -6.13 12.25 19.26
CA LEU A 265 -4.78 12.77 19.09
C LEU A 265 -4.36 12.80 17.59
N LEU A 266 -5.18 13.40 16.74
CA LEU A 266 -4.95 13.51 15.30
C LEU A 266 -4.20 14.78 14.92
#